data_3739c6a9bc7752ea5bbe6b9ce73babee
#
_entry.id   3739c6a9bc7752ea5bbe6b9ce73babee
#
_cell.length_a   1.000
_cell.length_b   1.000
_cell.length_c   1.000
_cell.angle_alpha   90.00
_cell.angle_beta   90.00
_cell.angle_gamma   90.00
#
_symmetry.space_group_name_H-M   'P 1'
#
loop_
_entity.id
_entity.type
_entity.pdbx_description
1 polymer ?
#
loop_
_entity_poly.entity_id
_entity_poly.type
_entity_poly.pdbx_seq_one_letter_code
_entity_poly.pdbx_strand_id
1 'polypeptide(L)'
;MIALRWLSAEIAAASLLLAVLLLLASLGGRLLGYLGDAAAGELSPAMVWTFAACRLPEFLQLVLPLAVFLGTALTVGRAHAENELPALEAAGRSPLQLALGLCAVACLPALLVAMLSLGVTPRAQAVLAERMDAAAQDVAEAMLQPGEFIDAGAGRTLFVGAIDPATRLLSDVLIIEEAPGSTVIVRARHALQRRAGAGAPGPVLELRDGAQWRLQVGARDVQRVRFERLHWRLPTVAGATPAPVAARPTAELWRMLRPGAAPGMDAAGAAEFGWRTSLPLACWLAVPLALALGRGRPRAGRFDRLPVAMACFLGYLGVLLLVRAAFARGLPGAGLLLLLAHASVASLAAGLLWRRHRMPS
;
A
#
# COMPACT_ATOMS: atom_id res chain seq x y z
N MET A 1 31.09 27.47 -4.37
CA MET A 1 30.26 26.50 -5.15
C MET A 1 30.82 25.09 -5.10
N ILE A 2 32.13 24.86 -5.11
CA ILE A 2 32.75 23.53 -5.13
C ILE A 2 32.40 22.68 -3.91
N ALA A 3 32.50 23.22 -2.70
CA ALA A 3 32.22 22.56 -1.43
C ALA A 3 30.75 22.07 -1.33
N LEU A 4 29.77 22.89 -1.79
CA LEU A 4 28.37 22.48 -1.83
C LEU A 4 28.12 21.31 -2.81
N ARG A 5 28.77 21.34 -3.99
CA ARG A 5 28.67 20.24 -4.96
C ARG A 5 29.27 18.94 -4.41
N TRP A 6 30.40 19.06 -3.71
CA TRP A 6 31.03 17.89 -3.08
C TRP A 6 30.15 17.30 -1.97
N LEU A 7 29.64 18.14 -1.06
CA LEU A 7 28.73 17.72 0.01
C LEU A 7 27.43 17.13 -0.55
N SER A 8 26.91 17.72 -1.63
CA SER A 8 25.73 17.18 -2.33
C SER A 8 25.98 15.78 -2.93
N ALA A 9 27.14 15.58 -3.54
CA ALA A 9 27.52 14.29 -4.10
C ALA A 9 27.68 13.22 -3.02
N GLU A 10 28.25 13.58 -1.88
CA GLU A 10 28.40 12.69 -0.73
C GLU A 10 27.05 12.30 -0.12
N ILE A 11 26.13 13.28 0.07
CA ILE A 11 24.75 13.00 0.51
C ILE A 11 24.07 12.05 -0.47
N ALA A 12 24.19 12.29 -1.78
CA ALA A 12 23.59 11.44 -2.79
C ALA A 12 24.15 10.01 -2.73
N ALA A 13 25.48 9.86 -2.62
CA ALA A 13 26.11 8.54 -2.53
C ALA A 13 25.70 7.79 -1.24
N ALA A 14 25.73 8.47 -0.08
CA ALA A 14 25.29 7.90 1.19
C ALA A 14 23.80 7.49 1.14
N SER A 15 22.96 8.35 0.59
CA SER A 15 21.51 8.07 0.43
C SER A 15 21.27 6.89 -0.50
N LEU A 16 22.00 6.78 -1.60
CA LEU A 16 21.89 5.66 -2.53
C LEU A 16 22.30 4.34 -1.86
N LEU A 17 23.46 4.33 -1.18
CA LEU A 17 23.92 3.16 -0.44
C LEU A 17 22.91 2.69 0.59
N LEU A 18 22.38 3.63 1.39
CA LEU A 18 21.36 3.34 2.40
C LEU A 18 20.04 2.87 1.76
N ALA A 19 19.64 3.47 0.64
CA ALA A 19 18.45 3.03 -0.09
C ALA A 19 18.57 1.58 -0.53
N VAL A 20 19.73 1.19 -1.09
CA VAL A 20 19.98 -0.20 -1.51
C VAL A 20 19.96 -1.14 -0.30
N LEU A 21 20.65 -0.80 0.79
CA LEU A 21 20.69 -1.64 1.99
C LEU A 21 19.31 -1.83 2.62
N LEU A 22 18.56 -0.75 2.78
CA LEU A 22 17.21 -0.78 3.35
C LEU A 22 16.23 -1.52 2.42
N LEU A 23 16.37 -1.36 1.10
CA LEU A 23 15.55 -2.07 0.12
C LEU A 23 15.82 -3.57 0.18
N LEU A 24 17.09 -3.99 0.21
CA LEU A 24 17.47 -5.39 0.33
C LEU A 24 16.94 -6.01 1.63
N ALA A 25 17.06 -5.30 2.75
CA ALA A 25 16.55 -5.77 4.04
C ALA A 25 15.01 -5.91 4.01
N SER A 26 14.30 -4.91 3.46
CA SER A 26 12.84 -4.91 3.38
C SER A 26 12.31 -5.98 2.44
N LEU A 27 12.93 -6.12 1.26
CA LEU A 27 12.53 -7.09 0.25
C LEU A 27 12.90 -8.52 0.69
N GLY A 28 14.08 -8.70 1.30
CA GLY A 28 14.55 -9.99 1.79
C GLY A 28 13.59 -10.60 2.81
N GLY A 29 13.15 -9.82 3.80
CA GLY A 29 12.19 -10.28 4.79
C GLY A 29 10.84 -10.71 4.19
N ARG A 30 10.35 -9.99 3.16
CA ARG A 30 9.11 -10.35 2.46
C ARG A 30 9.27 -11.55 1.54
N LEU A 31 10.41 -11.63 0.85
CA LEU A 31 10.71 -12.75 -0.05
C LEU A 31 10.76 -14.08 0.72
N LEU A 32 11.34 -14.08 1.93
CA LEU A 32 11.33 -15.25 2.82
C LEU A 32 9.88 -15.67 3.17
N GLY A 33 8.97 -14.72 3.43
CA GLY A 33 7.56 -15.02 3.62
C GLY A 33 6.94 -15.70 2.40
N TYR A 34 7.09 -15.11 1.20
CA TYR A 34 6.54 -15.69 -0.04
C TYR A 34 7.13 -17.05 -0.40
N LEU A 35 8.42 -17.28 -0.09
CA LEU A 35 9.02 -18.60 -0.26
C LEU A 35 8.48 -19.62 0.74
N GLY A 36 8.14 -19.18 1.96
CA GLY A 36 7.45 -20.01 2.95
C GLY A 36 6.06 -20.43 2.45
N ASP A 37 5.26 -19.49 1.95
CA ASP A 37 3.93 -19.73 1.39
C ASP A 37 4.01 -20.66 0.15
N ALA A 38 5.07 -20.50 -0.67
CA ALA A 38 5.30 -21.38 -1.80
C ALA A 38 5.71 -22.81 -1.37
N ALA A 39 6.51 -22.93 -0.31
CA ALA A 39 6.90 -24.23 0.26
C ALA A 39 5.70 -24.95 0.92
N ALA A 40 4.75 -24.20 1.47
CA ALA A 40 3.49 -24.72 1.99
C ALA A 40 2.49 -25.12 0.88
N GLY A 41 2.80 -24.84 -0.39
CA GLY A 41 1.91 -25.10 -1.53
C GLY A 41 0.79 -24.08 -1.74
N GLU A 42 0.79 -22.99 -0.95
CA GLU A 42 -0.22 -21.91 -1.04
C GLU A 42 0.02 -21.00 -2.23
N LEU A 43 1.27 -20.90 -2.71
CA LEU A 43 1.67 -20.07 -3.84
C LEU A 43 2.50 -20.85 -4.85
N SER A 44 2.24 -20.64 -6.16
CA SER A 44 3.13 -21.18 -7.18
C SER A 44 4.47 -20.45 -7.18
N PRO A 45 5.62 -21.12 -7.41
CA PRO A 45 6.93 -20.48 -7.46
C PRO A 45 7.04 -19.31 -8.45
N ALA A 46 6.29 -19.38 -9.56
CA ALA A 46 6.22 -18.30 -10.55
C ALA A 46 5.54 -17.02 -10.01
N MET A 47 4.58 -17.18 -9.09
CA MET A 47 3.89 -16.04 -8.45
C MET A 47 4.76 -15.29 -7.46
N VAL A 48 5.72 -15.97 -6.79
CA VAL A 48 6.66 -15.33 -5.84
C VAL A 48 7.39 -14.16 -6.47
N TRP A 49 7.92 -14.35 -7.67
CA TRP A 49 8.62 -13.28 -8.40
C TRP A 49 7.68 -12.15 -8.86
N THR A 50 6.46 -12.50 -9.27
CA THR A 50 5.44 -11.51 -9.63
C THR A 50 5.07 -10.64 -8.42
N PHE A 51 4.86 -11.25 -7.25
CA PHE A 51 4.56 -10.53 -6.01
C PHE A 51 5.72 -9.65 -5.58
N ALA A 52 6.95 -10.15 -5.61
CA ALA A 52 8.13 -9.37 -5.29
C ALA A 52 8.29 -8.16 -6.22
N ALA A 53 8.13 -8.33 -7.53
CA ALA A 53 8.22 -7.26 -8.51
C ALA A 53 7.11 -6.20 -8.35
N CYS A 54 5.86 -6.62 -8.11
CA CYS A 54 4.73 -5.70 -7.93
C CYS A 54 4.82 -4.92 -6.60
N ARG A 55 5.48 -5.48 -5.59
CA ARG A 55 5.69 -4.82 -4.28
C ARG A 55 6.92 -3.90 -4.26
N LEU A 56 7.87 -4.10 -5.15
CA LEU A 56 9.10 -3.31 -5.21
C LEU A 56 8.87 -1.79 -5.25
N PRO A 57 7.94 -1.24 -6.08
CA PRO A 57 7.67 0.19 -6.11
C PRO A 57 7.14 0.73 -4.77
N GLU A 58 6.32 -0.05 -4.06
CA GLU A 58 5.76 0.30 -2.75
C GLU A 58 6.87 0.40 -1.68
N PHE A 59 7.82 -0.52 -1.67
CA PHE A 59 8.96 -0.45 -0.76
C PHE A 59 9.88 0.72 -1.10
N LEU A 60 10.18 0.90 -2.37
CA LEU A 60 11.11 1.93 -2.81
C LEU A 60 10.61 3.34 -2.47
N GLN A 61 9.31 3.62 -2.61
CA GLN A 61 8.73 4.91 -2.25
C GLN A 61 8.79 5.21 -0.74
N LEU A 62 8.82 4.18 0.12
CA LEU A 62 8.96 4.34 1.58
C LEU A 62 10.43 4.44 2.01
N VAL A 63 11.29 3.66 1.38
CA VAL A 63 12.71 3.58 1.70
C VAL A 63 13.46 4.85 1.29
N LEU A 64 13.12 5.45 0.14
CA LEU A 64 13.83 6.62 -0.39
C LEU A 64 13.80 7.83 0.56
N PRO A 65 12.65 8.28 1.12
CA PRO A 65 12.64 9.40 2.07
C PRO A 65 13.50 9.12 3.31
N LEU A 66 13.46 7.90 3.84
CA LEU A 66 14.27 7.49 4.99
C LEU A 66 15.77 7.46 4.63
N ALA A 67 16.12 6.92 3.47
CA ALA A 67 17.50 6.86 3.00
C ALA A 67 18.09 8.26 2.75
N VAL A 68 17.32 9.18 2.17
CA VAL A 68 17.72 10.57 1.98
C VAL A 68 17.91 11.27 3.31
N PHE A 69 17.01 11.05 4.26
CA PHE A 69 17.14 11.59 5.60
C PHE A 69 18.41 11.09 6.31
N LEU A 70 18.60 9.77 6.35
CA LEU A 70 19.75 9.16 7.01
C LEU A 70 21.07 9.53 6.32
N GLY A 71 21.13 9.49 4.98
CA GLY A 71 22.29 9.88 4.21
C GLY A 71 22.68 11.33 4.48
N THR A 72 21.69 12.23 4.51
CA THR A 72 21.93 13.64 4.86
C THR A 72 22.39 13.79 6.32
N ALA A 73 21.75 13.11 7.27
CA ALA A 73 22.09 13.21 8.70
C ALA A 73 23.51 12.68 8.98
N LEU A 74 23.89 11.58 8.35
CA LEU A 74 25.26 11.01 8.49
C LEU A 74 26.32 11.93 7.89
N THR A 75 26.10 12.41 6.67
CA THR A 75 27.04 13.33 6.01
C THR A 75 27.16 14.65 6.77
N VAL A 76 26.05 15.23 7.24
CA VAL A 76 26.04 16.44 8.05
C VAL A 76 26.75 16.22 9.39
N GLY A 77 26.50 15.08 10.05
CA GLY A 77 27.17 14.71 11.29
C GLY A 77 28.71 14.59 11.13
N ARG A 78 29.16 13.95 10.04
CA ARG A 78 30.58 13.86 9.68
C ARG A 78 31.17 15.25 9.39
N ALA A 79 30.57 15.99 8.47
CA ALA A 79 31.05 17.33 8.06
C ALA A 79 31.09 18.31 9.23
N HIS A 80 30.23 18.16 10.23
CA HIS A 80 30.27 18.91 11.46
C HIS A 80 31.43 18.47 12.38
N ALA A 81 31.62 17.17 12.56
CA ALA A 81 32.71 16.64 13.39
C ALA A 81 34.10 16.95 12.82
N GLU A 82 34.22 17.00 11.49
CA GLU A 82 35.46 17.36 10.78
C GLU A 82 35.64 18.88 10.57
N ASN A 83 34.81 19.74 11.19
CA ASN A 83 34.79 21.18 11.10
C ASN A 83 34.57 21.76 9.68
N GLU A 84 34.11 20.97 8.73
CA GLU A 84 33.81 21.43 7.36
C GLU A 84 32.60 22.40 7.33
N LEU A 85 31.52 22.04 8.04
CA LEU A 85 30.33 22.93 8.15
C LEU A 85 30.62 24.21 8.90
N PRO A 86 31.30 24.22 10.09
CA PRO A 86 31.73 25.41 10.75
C PRO A 86 32.62 26.32 9.86
N ALA A 87 33.53 25.71 9.08
CA ALA A 87 34.37 26.47 8.16
C ALA A 87 33.59 27.16 7.05
N LEU A 88 32.56 26.51 6.51
CA LEU A 88 31.65 27.12 5.52
C LEU A 88 30.82 28.25 6.09
N GLU A 89 30.42 28.14 7.35
CA GLU A 89 29.71 29.20 8.09
C GLU A 89 30.63 30.38 8.40
N ALA A 90 31.87 30.12 8.82
CA ALA A 90 32.89 31.17 9.01
C ALA A 90 33.24 31.89 7.71
N ALA A 91 33.13 31.22 6.56
CA ALA A 91 33.26 31.81 5.22
C ALA A 91 32.02 32.61 4.77
N GLY A 92 31.05 32.89 5.69
CA GLY A 92 29.89 33.75 5.45
C GLY A 92 28.68 33.05 4.88
N ARG A 93 28.63 31.71 4.84
CA ARG A 93 27.44 30.96 4.40
C ARG A 93 26.46 30.76 5.56
N SER A 94 25.25 31.28 5.42
CA SER A 94 24.21 31.03 6.44
C SER A 94 23.72 29.59 6.45
N PRO A 95 23.32 29.04 7.61
CA PRO A 95 22.73 27.70 7.70
C PRO A 95 21.52 27.48 6.77
N LEU A 96 20.73 28.53 6.55
CA LEU A 96 19.57 28.50 5.65
C LEU A 96 20.01 28.42 4.17
N GLN A 97 21.06 29.17 3.77
CA GLN A 97 21.61 29.07 2.41
C GLN A 97 22.20 27.67 2.13
N LEU A 98 22.83 27.05 3.13
CA LEU A 98 23.32 25.69 3.04
C LEU A 98 22.16 24.72 2.87
N ALA A 99 21.09 24.88 3.66
CA ALA A 99 19.89 24.03 3.55
C ALA A 99 19.24 24.14 2.16
N LEU A 100 19.02 25.35 1.66
CA LEU A 100 18.44 25.58 0.33
C LEU A 100 19.33 25.02 -0.78
N GLY A 101 20.63 25.15 -0.69
CA GLY A 101 21.58 24.59 -1.66
C GLY A 101 21.58 23.05 -1.67
N LEU A 102 21.43 22.43 -0.49
CA LEU A 102 21.39 20.97 -0.34
C LEU A 102 20.01 20.39 -0.66
N CYS A 103 18.92 21.16 -0.57
CA CYS A 103 17.58 20.69 -0.98
C CYS A 103 17.53 20.24 -2.44
N ALA A 104 18.43 20.75 -3.31
CA ALA A 104 18.56 20.28 -4.68
C ALA A 104 18.83 18.76 -4.77
N VAL A 105 19.54 18.19 -3.78
CA VAL A 105 19.82 16.75 -3.72
C VAL A 105 18.53 15.94 -3.53
N ALA A 106 17.54 16.47 -2.81
CA ALA A 106 16.27 15.80 -2.59
C ALA A 106 15.35 15.84 -3.83
N CYS A 107 15.57 16.74 -4.79
CA CYS A 107 14.67 16.90 -5.93
C CYS A 107 14.55 15.62 -6.77
N LEU A 108 15.67 14.96 -7.09
CA LEU A 108 15.65 13.74 -7.87
C LEU A 108 14.98 12.57 -7.13
N PRO A 109 15.35 12.24 -5.88
CA PRO A 109 14.63 11.24 -5.09
C PRO A 109 13.15 11.56 -4.89
N ALA A 110 12.80 12.82 -4.59
CA ALA A 110 11.41 13.23 -4.42
C ALA A 110 10.60 13.08 -5.73
N LEU A 111 11.19 13.43 -6.87
CA LEU A 111 10.57 13.18 -8.19
C LEU A 111 10.37 11.68 -8.44
N LEU A 112 11.37 10.86 -8.13
CA LEU A 112 11.27 9.41 -8.25
C LEU A 112 10.17 8.86 -7.33
N VAL A 113 10.10 9.30 -6.07
CA VAL A 113 9.02 8.93 -5.14
C VAL A 113 7.66 9.37 -5.68
N ALA A 114 7.56 10.56 -6.28
CA ALA A 114 6.32 11.03 -6.90
C ALA A 114 5.89 10.14 -8.07
N MET A 115 6.82 9.79 -8.96
CA MET A 115 6.54 8.87 -10.07
C MET A 115 6.08 7.49 -9.58
N LEU A 116 6.77 6.95 -8.57
CA LEU A 116 6.42 5.67 -7.97
C LEU A 116 5.05 5.74 -7.30
N SER A 117 4.83 6.71 -6.42
CA SER A 117 3.63 6.82 -5.59
C SER A 117 2.37 7.16 -6.40
N LEU A 118 2.49 8.08 -7.37
CA LEU A 118 1.34 8.55 -8.14
C LEU A 118 1.02 7.69 -9.37
N GLY A 119 2.02 6.97 -9.90
CA GLY A 119 1.89 6.26 -11.18
C GLY A 119 2.19 4.78 -11.14
N VAL A 120 3.38 4.39 -10.70
CA VAL A 120 3.86 2.99 -10.81
C VAL A 120 3.19 2.09 -9.78
N THR A 121 3.17 2.50 -8.51
CA THR A 121 2.59 1.71 -7.40
C THR A 121 1.13 1.37 -7.63
N PRO A 122 0.23 2.30 -8.03
CA PRO A 122 -1.16 1.96 -8.30
C PRO A 122 -1.33 0.91 -9.41
N ARG A 123 -0.52 1.02 -10.48
CA ARG A 123 -0.56 0.04 -11.57
C ARG A 123 -0.04 -1.33 -11.13
N ALA A 124 1.05 -1.37 -10.37
CA ALA A 124 1.60 -2.60 -9.81
C ALA A 124 0.61 -3.29 -8.87
N GLN A 125 -0.09 -2.52 -8.03
CA GLN A 125 -1.14 -3.03 -7.15
C GLN A 125 -2.36 -3.55 -7.93
N ALA A 126 -2.73 -2.92 -9.05
CA ALA A 126 -3.80 -3.39 -9.91
C ALA A 126 -3.45 -4.73 -10.57
N VAL A 127 -2.25 -4.84 -11.14
CA VAL A 127 -1.75 -6.11 -11.71
C VAL A 127 -1.67 -7.20 -10.65
N LEU A 128 -1.22 -6.86 -9.45
CA LEU A 128 -1.16 -7.82 -8.34
C LEU A 128 -2.55 -8.33 -7.97
N ALA A 129 -3.54 -7.43 -7.84
CA ALA A 129 -4.92 -7.79 -7.55
C ALA A 129 -5.51 -8.71 -8.64
N GLU A 130 -5.32 -8.37 -9.91
CA GLU A 130 -5.77 -9.22 -11.04
C GLU A 130 -5.15 -10.62 -11.00
N ARG A 131 -3.85 -10.71 -10.68
CA ARG A 131 -3.16 -12.01 -10.57
C ARG A 131 -3.63 -12.83 -9.38
N MET A 132 -3.88 -12.18 -8.25
CA MET A 132 -4.44 -12.86 -7.07
C MET A 132 -5.86 -13.36 -7.34
N ASP A 133 -6.69 -12.55 -7.98
CA ASP A 133 -8.05 -12.96 -8.37
C ASP A 133 -8.03 -14.14 -9.36
N ALA A 134 -7.13 -14.11 -10.35
CA ALA A 134 -6.97 -15.22 -11.29
C ALA A 134 -6.52 -16.50 -10.59
N ALA A 135 -5.53 -16.40 -9.69
CA ALA A 135 -5.06 -17.56 -8.92
C ALA A 135 -6.13 -18.13 -8.00
N ALA A 136 -6.91 -17.28 -7.33
CA ALA A 136 -8.02 -17.72 -6.50
C ALA A 136 -9.11 -18.43 -7.33
N GLN A 137 -9.33 -17.99 -8.58
CA GLN A 137 -10.25 -18.66 -9.51
C GLN A 137 -9.71 -20.03 -9.95
N ASP A 138 -8.42 -20.13 -10.29
CA ASP A 138 -7.80 -21.40 -10.70
C ASP A 138 -7.84 -22.43 -9.56
N VAL A 139 -7.61 -22.00 -8.31
CA VAL A 139 -7.74 -22.86 -7.12
C VAL A 139 -9.19 -23.28 -6.90
N ALA A 140 -10.15 -22.38 -7.05
CA ALA A 140 -11.57 -22.69 -6.93
C ALA A 140 -12.02 -23.66 -8.04
N GLU A 141 -11.52 -23.51 -9.28
CA GLU A 141 -11.77 -24.47 -10.37
C GLU A 141 -11.12 -25.84 -10.09
N ALA A 142 -9.91 -25.87 -9.57
CA ALA A 142 -9.20 -27.10 -9.22
C ALA A 142 -9.82 -27.85 -8.03
N MET A 143 -10.43 -27.14 -7.09
CA MET A 143 -11.17 -27.72 -5.96
C MET A 143 -12.52 -28.31 -6.37
N LEU A 144 -13.08 -27.95 -7.54
CA LEU A 144 -14.31 -28.52 -8.06
C LEU A 144 -14.06 -29.96 -8.54
N GLN A 145 -13.98 -30.93 -7.61
CA GLN A 145 -13.94 -32.34 -7.97
C GLN A 145 -15.38 -32.84 -8.14
N PRO A 146 -15.70 -33.47 -9.30
CA PRO A 146 -17.03 -34.05 -9.52
C PRO A 146 -17.32 -35.13 -8.48
N GLY A 147 -18.49 -35.03 -7.85
CA GLY A 147 -18.96 -36.04 -6.90
C GLY A 147 -18.60 -35.76 -5.44
N GLU A 148 -17.93 -34.68 -5.11
CA GLU A 148 -17.58 -34.30 -3.74
C GLU A 148 -18.33 -33.05 -3.25
N PHE A 149 -18.62 -33.04 -1.94
CA PHE A 149 -19.15 -31.85 -1.27
C PHE A 149 -17.99 -30.93 -0.86
N ILE A 150 -18.05 -29.70 -1.29
CA ILE A 150 -17.02 -28.68 -1.05
C ILE A 150 -17.59 -27.63 -0.10
N ASP A 151 -16.90 -27.37 1.00
CA ASP A 151 -17.22 -26.23 1.86
C ASP A 151 -16.74 -24.93 1.17
N ALA A 152 -17.70 -24.13 0.70
CA ALA A 152 -17.42 -22.84 0.05
C ALA A 152 -17.27 -21.69 1.07
N GLY A 153 -17.20 -22.01 2.37
CA GLY A 153 -17.09 -21.03 3.45
C GLY A 153 -18.42 -20.30 3.76
N ALA A 154 -18.46 -19.60 4.90
CA ALA A 154 -19.63 -18.88 5.39
C ALA A 154 -20.92 -19.73 5.53
N GLY A 155 -20.80 -21.02 5.88
CA GLY A 155 -21.94 -21.94 6.02
C GLY A 155 -22.56 -22.34 4.69
N ARG A 156 -21.75 -22.40 3.62
CA ARG A 156 -22.19 -22.78 2.27
C ARG A 156 -21.47 -24.03 1.80
N THR A 157 -22.25 -25.01 1.37
CA THR A 157 -21.74 -26.25 0.79
C THR A 157 -22.16 -26.33 -0.67
N LEU A 158 -21.20 -26.62 -1.55
CA LEU A 158 -21.40 -26.80 -2.97
C LEU A 158 -21.13 -28.26 -3.35
N PHE A 159 -22.00 -28.86 -4.17
CA PHE A 159 -21.79 -30.15 -4.79
C PHE A 159 -21.98 -30.04 -6.29
N VAL A 160 -21.11 -30.66 -7.06
CA VAL A 160 -21.17 -30.74 -8.52
C VAL A 160 -21.06 -32.21 -8.96
N GLY A 161 -22.09 -32.72 -9.63
CA GLY A 161 -22.11 -34.14 -10.04
C GLY A 161 -21.14 -34.43 -11.17
N ALA A 162 -21.07 -33.60 -12.21
CA ALA A 162 -20.14 -33.73 -13.32
C ALA A 162 -19.75 -32.39 -13.90
N ILE A 163 -18.54 -32.31 -14.45
CA ILE A 163 -17.97 -31.10 -15.11
C ILE A 163 -17.55 -31.51 -16.52
N ASP A 164 -18.09 -30.83 -17.53
CA ASP A 164 -17.59 -30.94 -18.89
C ASP A 164 -16.39 -30.00 -19.10
N PRO A 165 -15.17 -30.53 -19.29
CA PRO A 165 -13.97 -29.71 -19.43
C PRO A 165 -13.95 -28.86 -20.71
N ALA A 166 -14.69 -29.22 -21.74
CA ALA A 166 -14.71 -28.50 -23.03
C ALA A 166 -15.62 -27.26 -22.97
N THR A 167 -16.80 -27.41 -22.35
CA THR A 167 -17.83 -26.38 -22.30
C THR A 167 -17.90 -25.66 -20.96
N ARG A 168 -17.15 -26.12 -19.94
CA ARG A 168 -17.23 -25.64 -18.54
C ARG A 168 -18.65 -25.69 -17.98
N LEU A 169 -19.47 -26.61 -18.50
CA LEU A 169 -20.83 -26.84 -18.03
C LEU A 169 -20.75 -27.73 -16.80
N LEU A 170 -21.31 -27.27 -15.71
CA LEU A 170 -21.49 -28.02 -14.49
C LEU A 170 -22.86 -28.73 -14.57
N SER A 171 -22.92 -30.01 -14.25
CA SER A 171 -24.16 -30.80 -14.24
C SER A 171 -24.48 -31.29 -12.82
N ASP A 172 -25.77 -31.34 -12.50
CA ASP A 172 -26.30 -31.71 -11.18
C ASP A 172 -25.66 -30.93 -10.01
N VAL A 173 -25.92 -29.64 -10.01
CA VAL A 173 -25.36 -28.69 -9.02
C VAL A 173 -26.32 -28.59 -7.84
N LEU A 174 -25.79 -28.78 -6.62
CA LEU A 174 -26.49 -28.54 -5.35
C LEU A 174 -25.74 -27.52 -4.53
N ILE A 175 -26.45 -26.50 -4.08
CA ILE A 175 -25.94 -25.47 -3.20
C ILE A 175 -26.77 -25.46 -1.92
N ILE A 176 -26.10 -25.55 -0.78
CA ILE A 176 -26.73 -25.44 0.54
C ILE A 176 -26.15 -24.21 1.21
N GLU A 177 -27.00 -23.29 1.65
CA GLU A 177 -26.62 -22.11 2.39
C GLU A 177 -27.31 -22.12 3.75
N GLU A 178 -26.50 -22.19 4.79
CA GLU A 178 -26.97 -22.15 6.17
C GLU A 178 -26.79 -20.73 6.75
N ALA A 179 -27.90 -20.10 7.12
CA ALA A 179 -27.93 -18.83 7.82
C ALA A 179 -28.62 -19.01 9.19
N PRO A 180 -28.32 -18.17 10.19
CA PRO A 180 -28.98 -18.25 11.48
C PRO A 180 -30.50 -18.22 11.33
N GLY A 181 -31.17 -19.37 11.61
CA GLY A 181 -32.61 -19.53 11.52
C GLY A 181 -33.20 -19.89 10.16
N SER A 182 -32.39 -20.06 9.10
CA SER A 182 -32.89 -20.50 7.79
C SER A 182 -31.84 -21.27 7.01
N THR A 183 -32.29 -22.31 6.27
CA THR A 183 -31.46 -23.06 5.33
C THR A 183 -32.05 -22.90 3.93
N VAL A 184 -31.23 -22.52 2.97
CA VAL A 184 -31.58 -22.41 1.57
C VAL A 184 -30.89 -23.53 0.79
N ILE A 185 -31.66 -24.36 0.10
CA ILE A 185 -31.14 -25.43 -0.75
C ILE A 185 -31.52 -25.10 -2.18
N VAL A 186 -30.53 -25.07 -3.06
CA VAL A 186 -30.72 -24.82 -4.50
C VAL A 186 -30.19 -26.03 -5.27
N ARG A 187 -31.00 -26.64 -6.10
CA ARG A 187 -30.58 -27.70 -7.02
C ARG A 187 -30.85 -27.28 -8.45
N ALA A 188 -29.86 -27.40 -9.32
CA ALA A 188 -29.99 -27.12 -10.74
C ALA A 188 -29.42 -28.26 -11.58
N ARG A 189 -30.05 -28.54 -12.74
CA ARG A 189 -29.55 -29.56 -13.68
C ARG A 189 -28.25 -29.13 -14.33
N HIS A 190 -28.15 -27.84 -14.66
CA HIS A 190 -26.97 -27.28 -15.31
C HIS A 190 -26.60 -25.98 -14.67
N ALA A 191 -25.29 -25.69 -14.63
CA ALA A 191 -24.79 -24.39 -14.27
C ALA A 191 -23.64 -24.00 -15.20
N LEU A 192 -23.62 -22.70 -15.56
CA LEU A 192 -22.54 -22.11 -16.33
C LEU A 192 -21.86 -21.06 -15.46
N GLN A 193 -20.55 -21.19 -15.33
CA GLN A 193 -19.76 -20.17 -14.68
C GLN A 193 -19.57 -18.98 -15.64
N ARG A 194 -20.11 -17.83 -15.27
CA ARG A 194 -19.88 -16.58 -15.99
C ARG A 194 -18.87 -15.73 -15.23
N ARG A 195 -17.88 -15.20 -15.95
CA ARG A 195 -17.02 -14.14 -15.39
C ARG A 195 -17.88 -12.95 -15.06
N ALA A 196 -17.71 -12.43 -13.84
CA ALA A 196 -18.33 -11.17 -13.47
C ALA A 196 -17.86 -10.07 -14.43
N GLY A 197 -18.79 -9.29 -14.97
CA GLY A 197 -18.44 -8.10 -15.74
C GLY A 197 -17.70 -7.08 -14.88
N ALA A 198 -16.94 -6.19 -15.50
CA ALA A 198 -16.17 -5.16 -14.82
C ALA A 198 -17.05 -4.39 -13.81
N GLY A 199 -16.77 -4.57 -12.52
CA GLY A 199 -17.48 -3.90 -11.42
C GLY A 199 -18.36 -4.80 -10.52
N ALA A 200 -18.53 -6.10 -10.82
CA ALA A 200 -19.29 -7.01 -9.96
C ALA A 200 -18.34 -7.90 -9.13
N PRO A 201 -18.45 -7.96 -7.81
CA PRO A 201 -17.60 -8.81 -6.99
C PRO A 201 -17.99 -10.29 -7.14
N GLY A 202 -17.08 -11.13 -7.59
CA GLY A 202 -17.13 -12.59 -7.58
C GLY A 202 -17.77 -13.27 -8.81
N PRO A 203 -17.45 -14.56 -9.04
CA PRO A 203 -18.00 -15.32 -10.14
C PRO A 203 -19.50 -15.57 -9.94
N VAL A 204 -20.27 -15.47 -11.02
CA VAL A 204 -21.70 -15.74 -11.04
C VAL A 204 -21.95 -17.07 -11.68
N LEU A 205 -22.62 -18.00 -10.99
CA LEU A 205 -23.15 -19.20 -11.56
C LEU A 205 -24.55 -18.89 -12.15
N GLU A 206 -24.68 -19.04 -13.45
CA GLU A 206 -25.98 -19.08 -14.11
C GLU A 206 -26.53 -20.52 -13.99
N LEU A 207 -27.40 -20.72 -13.00
CA LEU A 207 -28.09 -21.98 -12.75
C LEU A 207 -29.27 -22.09 -13.71
N ARG A 208 -29.47 -23.28 -14.33
CA ARG A 208 -30.55 -23.56 -15.28
C ARG A 208 -31.33 -24.77 -14.85
N ASP A 209 -32.63 -24.72 -15.08
CA ASP A 209 -33.59 -25.83 -14.85
C ASP A 209 -33.50 -26.38 -13.42
N GLY A 210 -33.88 -25.54 -12.45
CA GLY A 210 -33.71 -25.88 -11.04
C GLY A 210 -34.89 -25.55 -10.15
N ALA A 211 -34.69 -25.87 -8.87
CA ALA A 211 -35.61 -25.52 -7.80
C ALA A 211 -34.79 -25.02 -6.57
N GLN A 212 -35.38 -24.08 -5.88
CA GLN A 212 -34.88 -23.55 -4.59
C GLN A 212 -35.87 -23.92 -3.50
N TRP A 213 -35.38 -24.42 -2.39
CA TRP A 213 -36.14 -24.65 -1.17
C TRP A 213 -35.60 -23.76 -0.07
N ARG A 214 -36.51 -23.10 0.63
CA ARG A 214 -36.17 -22.30 1.82
C ARG A 214 -36.85 -22.94 3.03
N LEU A 215 -36.03 -23.39 3.98
CA LEU A 215 -36.44 -23.95 5.24
C LEU A 215 -36.19 -22.91 6.34
N GLN A 216 -37.22 -22.66 7.17
CA GLN A 216 -37.07 -21.79 8.34
C GLN A 216 -37.16 -22.63 9.60
N VAL A 217 -36.24 -22.42 10.55
CA VAL A 217 -36.25 -23.13 11.82
C VAL A 217 -37.54 -22.79 12.59
N GLY A 218 -38.36 -23.81 12.91
CA GLY A 218 -39.63 -23.64 13.60
C GLY A 218 -40.86 -23.42 12.71
N ALA A 219 -40.69 -23.25 11.39
CA ALA A 219 -41.81 -23.25 10.43
C ALA A 219 -42.13 -24.66 9.94
N ARG A 220 -43.44 -24.98 9.79
CA ARG A 220 -43.87 -26.23 9.21
C ARG A 220 -43.93 -26.23 7.68
N ASP A 221 -43.84 -25.04 7.09
CA ASP A 221 -43.94 -24.84 5.64
C ASP A 221 -42.55 -24.65 5.00
N VAL A 222 -42.33 -25.43 3.91
CA VAL A 222 -41.15 -25.31 3.04
C VAL A 222 -41.55 -24.53 1.80
N GLN A 223 -40.98 -23.34 1.63
CA GLN A 223 -41.15 -22.60 0.38
C GLN A 223 -40.32 -23.24 -0.72
N ARG A 224 -40.99 -23.63 -1.81
CA ARG A 224 -40.35 -24.13 -3.02
C ARG A 224 -40.60 -23.21 -4.20
N VAL A 225 -39.51 -22.74 -4.83
CA VAL A 225 -39.53 -21.93 -6.04
C VAL A 225 -38.86 -22.69 -7.17
N ARG A 226 -39.53 -22.88 -8.30
CA ARG A 226 -38.91 -23.42 -9.52
C ARG A 226 -38.43 -22.26 -10.37
N PHE A 227 -37.28 -22.42 -11.01
CA PHE A 227 -36.71 -21.44 -11.91
C PHE A 227 -36.15 -22.07 -13.18
N GLU A 228 -36.28 -21.36 -14.30
CA GLU A 228 -35.61 -21.73 -15.55
C GLU A 228 -34.17 -21.22 -15.55
N ARG A 229 -33.94 -20.00 -15.01
CA ARG A 229 -32.61 -19.40 -14.83
C ARG A 229 -32.55 -18.67 -13.50
N LEU A 230 -31.47 -18.92 -12.79
CA LEU A 230 -31.17 -18.25 -11.52
C LEU A 230 -29.70 -17.84 -11.53
N HIS A 231 -29.43 -16.56 -11.31
CA HIS A 231 -28.07 -16.10 -11.12
C HIS A 231 -27.70 -16.23 -9.64
N TRP A 232 -26.86 -17.21 -9.35
CA TRP A 232 -26.34 -17.41 -8.00
C TRP A 232 -24.92 -16.85 -7.92
N ARG A 233 -24.71 -15.91 -7.00
CA ARG A 233 -23.35 -15.44 -6.74
C ARG A 233 -22.67 -16.44 -5.83
N LEU A 234 -21.62 -17.05 -6.33
CA LEU A 234 -20.71 -17.76 -5.45
C LEU A 234 -20.16 -16.75 -4.46
N PRO A 235 -20.18 -17.04 -3.15
CA PRO A 235 -19.35 -16.29 -2.24
C PRO A 235 -17.95 -16.47 -2.79
N THR A 236 -17.27 -15.39 -3.00
CA THR A 236 -15.83 -15.43 -3.20
C THR A 236 -15.25 -16.23 -2.05
N VAL A 237 -14.71 -17.42 -2.34
CA VAL A 237 -13.72 -18.05 -1.47
C VAL A 237 -12.82 -16.91 -1.07
N ALA A 238 -12.63 -16.69 0.23
CA ALA A 238 -12.01 -15.49 0.79
C ALA A 238 -10.77 -15.07 -0.02
N GLY A 239 -10.96 -14.19 -1.01
CA GLY A 239 -9.93 -13.85 -1.99
C GLY A 239 -10.34 -12.77 -2.98
N ALA A 240 -11.61 -12.65 -3.37
CA ALA A 240 -12.04 -11.50 -4.17
C ALA A 240 -12.35 -10.33 -3.22
N THR A 241 -11.36 -9.83 -2.57
CA THR A 241 -11.39 -8.52 -1.97
C THR A 241 -11.60 -7.50 -3.09
N PRO A 242 -12.54 -6.55 -2.96
CA PRO A 242 -12.66 -5.46 -3.93
C PRO A 242 -11.27 -4.88 -4.13
N ALA A 243 -10.90 -4.62 -5.40
CA ALA A 243 -9.57 -4.17 -5.76
C ALA A 243 -9.09 -3.14 -4.73
N PRO A 244 -7.94 -3.35 -4.09
CA PRO A 244 -7.53 -2.51 -2.97
C PRO A 244 -7.52 -1.06 -3.42
N VAL A 245 -7.96 -0.14 -2.56
CA VAL A 245 -7.98 1.30 -2.88
C VAL A 245 -6.63 1.77 -3.41
N ALA A 246 -5.55 1.11 -2.97
CA ALA A 246 -4.20 1.31 -3.46
C ALA A 246 -4.00 0.96 -4.96
N ALA A 247 -4.88 0.18 -5.57
CA ALA A 247 -4.85 -0.14 -7.00
C ALA A 247 -5.55 0.93 -7.88
N ARG A 248 -6.39 1.80 -7.29
CA ARG A 248 -7.10 2.84 -8.04
C ARG A 248 -6.13 3.85 -8.63
N PRO A 249 -6.32 4.28 -9.91
CA PRO A 249 -5.51 5.32 -10.52
C PRO A 249 -5.58 6.64 -9.75
N THR A 250 -4.46 7.33 -9.58
CA THR A 250 -4.42 8.60 -8.84
C THR A 250 -5.31 9.68 -9.48
N ALA A 251 -5.45 9.69 -10.82
CA ALA A 251 -6.34 10.59 -11.53
C ALA A 251 -7.82 10.38 -11.20
N GLU A 252 -8.22 9.14 -10.89
CA GLU A 252 -9.57 8.81 -10.44
C GLU A 252 -9.79 9.34 -9.03
N LEU A 253 -8.86 9.08 -8.11
CA LEU A 253 -8.91 9.63 -6.74
C LEU A 253 -8.98 11.16 -6.74
N TRP A 254 -8.21 11.82 -7.59
CA TRP A 254 -8.24 13.27 -7.74
C TRP A 254 -9.58 13.79 -8.26
N ARG A 255 -10.21 13.10 -9.23
CA ARG A 255 -11.54 13.48 -9.75
C ARG A 255 -12.62 13.36 -8.69
N MET A 256 -12.55 12.35 -7.83
CA MET A 256 -13.47 12.14 -6.72
C MET A 256 -13.35 13.21 -5.61
N LEU A 257 -12.15 13.83 -5.47
CA LEU A 257 -11.88 14.89 -4.48
C LEU A 257 -12.37 16.27 -4.91
N ARG A 258 -12.76 16.47 -6.19
CA ARG A 258 -13.21 17.79 -6.67
C ARG A 258 -14.56 18.16 -6.08
N PRO A 259 -14.77 19.45 -5.69
CA PRO A 259 -16.08 19.93 -5.29
C PRO A 259 -17.10 19.71 -6.41
N GLY A 260 -18.23 19.07 -6.10
CA GLY A 260 -19.28 18.73 -7.07
C GLY A 260 -19.21 17.31 -7.63
N ALA A 261 -18.27 16.47 -7.21
CA ALA A 261 -18.30 15.04 -7.47
C ALA A 261 -19.50 14.40 -6.73
N ALA A 262 -20.09 13.35 -7.33
CA ALA A 262 -21.23 12.64 -6.76
C ALA A 262 -20.95 12.21 -5.30
N PRO A 263 -21.96 12.23 -4.40
CA PRO A 263 -21.82 11.81 -3.02
C PRO A 263 -21.45 10.32 -2.99
N GLY A 264 -20.19 10.00 -2.62
CA GLY A 264 -19.66 8.65 -2.63
C GLY A 264 -18.14 8.59 -2.50
N MET A 265 -17.51 9.69 -2.10
CA MET A 265 -16.07 9.63 -1.82
C MET A 265 -15.82 8.73 -0.63
N ASP A 266 -15.31 7.58 -0.93
CA ASP A 266 -14.77 6.62 0.01
C ASP A 266 -13.66 7.30 0.83
N ALA A 267 -13.84 7.39 2.14
CA ALA A 267 -12.84 7.95 3.06
C ALA A 267 -11.47 7.31 2.84
N ALA A 268 -11.45 6.04 2.44
CA ALA A 268 -10.25 5.31 2.07
C ALA A 268 -9.56 5.88 0.82
N GLY A 269 -10.32 6.35 -0.18
CA GLY A 269 -9.76 7.01 -1.38
C GLY A 269 -9.07 8.32 -1.05
N ALA A 270 -9.66 9.13 -0.18
CA ALA A 270 -9.06 10.38 0.30
C ALA A 270 -7.78 10.12 1.12
N ALA A 271 -7.79 9.09 1.97
CA ALA A 271 -6.65 8.65 2.75
C ALA A 271 -5.48 8.23 1.84
N GLU A 272 -5.79 7.46 0.80
CA GLU A 272 -4.80 6.99 -0.16
C GLU A 272 -4.20 8.13 -0.99
N PHE A 273 -5.03 9.07 -1.47
CA PHE A 273 -4.54 10.25 -2.19
C PHE A 273 -3.63 11.11 -1.32
N GLY A 274 -4.05 11.40 -0.07
CA GLY A 274 -3.24 12.13 0.91
C GLY A 274 -1.90 11.45 1.18
N TRP A 275 -1.89 10.13 1.31
CA TRP A 275 -0.69 9.33 1.50
C TRP A 275 0.28 9.47 0.31
N ARG A 276 -0.23 9.28 -0.93
CA ARG A 276 0.59 9.35 -2.16
C ARG A 276 1.24 10.72 -2.37
N THR A 277 0.56 11.78 -2.02
CA THR A 277 1.10 13.15 -2.14
C THR A 277 2.05 13.52 -1.01
N SER A 278 1.92 12.89 0.15
CA SER A 278 2.76 13.15 1.31
C SER A 278 4.17 12.57 1.19
N LEU A 279 4.34 11.43 0.53
CA LEU A 279 5.64 10.76 0.42
C LEU A 279 6.69 11.56 -0.34
N PRO A 280 6.41 12.16 -1.52
CA PRO A 280 7.35 13.04 -2.20
C PRO A 280 7.71 14.26 -1.37
N LEU A 281 6.73 14.84 -0.67
CA LEU A 281 6.93 16.00 0.20
C LEU A 281 7.79 15.64 1.42
N ALA A 282 7.57 14.47 2.02
CA ALA A 282 8.39 13.96 3.11
C ALA A 282 9.85 13.72 2.66
N CYS A 283 10.05 13.24 1.44
CA CYS A 283 11.37 13.06 0.85
C CYS A 283 12.09 14.41 0.69
N TRP A 284 11.38 15.43 0.24
CA TRP A 284 11.96 16.76 0.07
C TRP A 284 12.27 17.44 1.43
N LEU A 285 11.39 17.29 2.42
CA LEU A 285 11.57 17.81 3.78
C LEU A 285 12.65 17.07 4.58
N ALA A 286 13.03 15.86 4.15
CA ALA A 286 14.07 15.07 4.81
C ALA A 286 15.40 15.80 4.90
N VAL A 287 15.83 16.53 3.86
CA VAL A 287 17.11 17.22 3.81
C VAL A 287 17.19 18.39 4.79
N PRO A 288 16.29 19.38 4.78
CA PRO A 288 16.36 20.50 5.72
C PRO A 288 16.19 20.05 7.17
N LEU A 289 15.36 19.02 7.42
CA LEU A 289 15.19 18.46 8.75
C LEU A 289 16.47 17.75 9.24
N ALA A 290 17.09 16.93 8.39
CA ALA A 290 18.34 16.25 8.72
C ALA A 290 19.48 17.25 8.98
N LEU A 291 19.57 18.32 8.18
CA LEU A 291 20.55 19.39 8.38
C LEU A 291 20.31 20.14 9.70
N ALA A 292 19.04 20.39 10.06
CA ALA A 292 18.68 21.05 11.31
C ALA A 292 19.01 20.21 12.55
N LEU A 293 18.80 18.88 12.48
CA LEU A 293 18.95 17.96 13.60
C LEU A 293 20.32 17.29 13.68
N GLY A 294 20.99 17.06 12.53
CA GLY A 294 22.23 16.28 12.41
C GLY A 294 23.49 16.93 12.98
N ARG A 295 23.43 18.20 13.36
CA ARG A 295 24.58 18.93 13.92
C ARG A 295 24.80 18.55 15.39
N GLY A 296 25.91 17.86 15.67
CA GLY A 296 26.32 17.44 17.00
C GLY A 296 26.85 18.57 17.89
N ARG A 297 27.31 18.20 19.09
CA ARG A 297 28.06 19.06 19.98
C ARG A 297 29.55 19.08 19.56
N PRO A 298 30.27 20.20 19.76
CA PRO A 298 31.72 20.20 19.61
C PRO A 298 32.35 19.08 20.44
N ARG A 299 33.22 18.27 19.83
CA ARG A 299 33.89 17.11 20.44
C ARG A 299 32.99 15.88 20.73
N ALA A 300 31.69 15.89 20.39
CA ALA A 300 30.86 14.71 20.37
C ALA A 300 31.12 13.90 19.08
N GLY A 301 30.96 12.59 19.14
CA GLY A 301 31.18 11.74 17.97
C GLY A 301 30.20 12.05 16.82
N ARG A 302 30.56 11.70 15.60
CA ARG A 302 29.77 11.92 14.37
C ARG A 302 28.33 11.39 14.42
N PHE A 303 28.00 10.50 15.35
CA PHE A 303 26.70 9.89 15.52
C PHE A 303 25.89 10.43 16.71
N ASP A 304 26.41 11.42 17.47
CA ASP A 304 25.78 11.93 18.70
C ASP A 304 24.30 12.30 18.52
N ARG A 305 23.96 12.94 17.42
CA ARG A 305 22.59 13.40 17.14
C ARG A 305 21.75 12.44 16.28
N LEU A 306 22.36 11.42 15.72
CA LEU A 306 21.66 10.51 14.81
C LEU A 306 20.44 9.82 15.44
N PRO A 307 20.48 9.30 16.70
CA PRO A 307 19.31 8.67 17.31
C PRO A 307 18.15 9.65 17.48
N VAL A 308 18.42 10.88 17.93
CA VAL A 308 17.40 11.92 18.10
C VAL A 308 16.81 12.35 16.77
N ALA A 309 17.67 12.56 15.77
CA ALA A 309 17.25 12.92 14.42
C ALA A 309 16.38 11.81 13.82
N MET A 310 16.78 10.55 13.98
CA MET A 310 16.02 9.38 13.52
C MET A 310 14.66 9.29 14.23
N ALA A 311 14.62 9.44 15.55
CA ALA A 311 13.37 9.42 16.31
C ALA A 311 12.39 10.53 15.84
N CYS A 312 12.91 11.74 15.55
CA CYS A 312 12.08 12.83 14.99
C CYS A 312 11.52 12.49 13.61
N PHE A 313 12.33 11.92 12.71
CA PHE A 313 11.87 11.57 11.37
C PHE A 313 10.90 10.38 11.37
N LEU A 314 11.18 9.36 12.16
CA LEU A 314 10.25 8.23 12.33
C LEU A 314 8.96 8.67 13.00
N GLY A 315 9.03 9.59 13.98
CA GLY A 315 7.86 10.21 14.59
C GLY A 315 7.02 10.97 13.55
N TYR A 316 7.65 11.71 12.65
CA TYR A 316 6.97 12.37 11.54
C TYR A 316 6.27 11.37 10.61
N LEU A 317 6.95 10.30 10.18
CA LEU A 317 6.31 9.24 9.38
C LEU A 317 5.18 8.56 10.15
N GLY A 318 5.34 8.35 11.46
CA GLY A 318 4.29 7.83 12.34
C GLY A 318 3.06 8.72 12.38
N VAL A 319 3.25 10.05 12.47
CA VAL A 319 2.14 11.03 12.38
C VAL A 319 1.44 10.94 11.03
N LEU A 320 2.16 10.83 9.91
CA LEU A 320 1.55 10.65 8.59
C LEU A 320 0.71 9.37 8.50
N LEU A 321 1.17 8.27 9.10
CA LEU A 321 0.41 7.01 9.17
C LEU A 321 -0.84 7.15 10.03
N LEU A 322 -0.76 7.84 11.16
CA LEU A 322 -1.92 8.13 12.02
C LEU A 322 -2.95 9.00 11.31
N VAL A 323 -2.50 10.03 10.58
CA VAL A 323 -3.38 10.88 9.77
C VAL A 323 -4.03 10.08 8.65
N ARG A 324 -3.29 9.19 7.97
CA ARG A 324 -3.86 8.27 6.98
C ARG A 324 -4.95 7.38 7.59
N ALA A 325 -4.72 6.83 8.79
CA ALA A 325 -5.71 6.03 9.50
C ALA A 325 -6.94 6.87 9.92
N ALA A 326 -6.75 8.13 10.30
CA ALA A 326 -7.83 9.06 10.61
C ALA A 326 -8.70 9.36 9.38
N PHE A 327 -8.09 9.59 8.24
CA PHE A 327 -8.78 9.72 6.95
C PHE A 327 -9.61 8.48 6.63
N ALA A 328 -9.01 7.30 6.70
CA ALA A 328 -9.68 6.04 6.38
C ALA A 328 -10.91 5.77 7.27
N ARG A 329 -10.93 6.34 8.48
CA ARG A 329 -12.08 6.30 9.40
C ARG A 329 -13.11 7.42 9.14
N GLY A 330 -12.89 8.28 8.15
CA GLY A 330 -13.79 9.39 7.82
C GLY A 330 -13.79 10.51 8.85
N LEU A 331 -12.72 10.68 9.64
CA LEU A 331 -12.67 11.76 10.64
C LEU A 331 -12.63 13.13 9.95
N PRO A 332 -13.50 14.07 10.34
CA PRO A 332 -13.53 15.41 9.76
C PRO A 332 -12.21 16.14 10.08
N GLY A 333 -11.72 16.93 9.11
CA GLY A 333 -10.49 17.72 9.30
C GLY A 333 -9.19 16.96 9.08
N ALA A 334 -9.21 15.67 8.71
CA ALA A 334 -8.00 14.88 8.47
C ALA A 334 -7.08 15.53 7.39
N GLY A 335 -7.65 16.21 6.38
CA GLY A 335 -6.88 16.98 5.40
C GLY A 335 -6.10 18.13 6.01
N LEU A 336 -6.68 18.85 6.98
CA LEU A 336 -6.00 19.89 7.73
C LEU A 336 -4.88 19.30 8.59
N LEU A 337 -5.11 18.16 9.23
CA LEU A 337 -4.08 17.45 10.01
C LEU A 337 -2.87 17.07 9.15
N LEU A 338 -3.10 16.66 7.90
CA LEU A 338 -2.03 16.35 6.96
C LEU A 338 -1.18 17.58 6.64
N LEU A 339 -1.83 18.71 6.33
CA LEU A 339 -1.13 19.98 6.08
C LEU A 339 -0.37 20.43 7.33
N LEU A 340 -0.97 20.35 8.51
CA LEU A 340 -0.32 20.69 9.77
C LEU A 340 0.88 19.79 10.08
N ALA A 341 0.83 18.51 9.76
CA ALA A 341 1.95 17.59 9.92
C ALA A 341 3.16 18.02 9.07
N HIS A 342 2.94 18.37 7.80
CA HIS A 342 4.02 18.87 6.94
C HIS A 342 4.50 20.25 7.37
N ALA A 343 3.59 21.17 7.70
CA ALA A 343 3.92 22.52 8.14
C ALA A 343 4.69 22.53 9.46
N SER A 344 4.37 21.65 10.41
CA SER A 344 5.08 21.56 11.69
C SER A 344 6.53 21.13 11.49
N VAL A 345 6.78 20.14 10.61
CA VAL A 345 8.15 19.69 10.31
C VAL A 345 8.93 20.76 9.56
N ALA A 346 8.32 21.41 8.57
CA ALA A 346 8.94 22.52 7.84
C ALA A 346 9.28 23.68 8.79
N SER A 347 8.35 24.06 9.67
CA SER A 347 8.54 25.12 10.66
C SER A 347 9.61 24.77 11.71
N LEU A 348 9.65 23.51 12.15
CA LEU A 348 10.69 23.01 13.05
C LEU A 348 12.08 23.13 12.40
N ALA A 349 12.21 22.63 11.18
CA ALA A 349 13.49 22.70 10.44
C ALA A 349 13.92 24.16 10.22
N ALA A 350 13.03 25.01 9.72
CA ALA A 350 13.30 26.43 9.50
C ALA A 350 13.63 27.16 10.80
N GLY A 351 12.87 26.94 11.87
CA GLY A 351 13.11 27.57 13.18
C GLY A 351 14.44 27.18 13.80
N LEU A 352 14.84 25.91 13.72
CA LEU A 352 16.15 25.46 14.20
C LEU A 352 17.30 26.06 13.40
N LEU A 353 17.17 26.14 12.07
CA LEU A 353 18.17 26.73 11.19
C LEU A 353 18.28 28.25 11.42
N TRP A 354 17.15 28.94 11.62
CA TRP A 354 17.12 30.38 11.88
C TRP A 354 17.69 30.78 13.26
N ARG A 355 17.38 30.02 14.33
CA ARG A 355 17.98 30.24 15.66
C ARG A 355 19.50 30.14 15.60
N ARG A 356 20.05 29.21 14.84
CA ARG A 356 21.49 29.03 14.66
C ARG A 356 22.14 30.17 13.84
N HIS A 357 21.39 30.79 12.94
CA HIS A 357 21.86 31.95 12.19
C HIS A 357 22.04 33.19 13.11
N ARG A 358 21.19 33.30 14.16
CA ARG A 358 21.22 34.43 15.09
C ARG A 358 22.20 34.27 16.25
N MET A 359 22.62 33.07 16.56
CA MET A 359 23.58 32.77 17.63
C MET A 359 24.81 32.09 17.00
N PRO A 360 25.72 32.86 16.38
CA PRO A 360 27.00 32.31 15.99
C PRO A 360 27.75 31.92 17.27
N SER A 361 28.14 30.67 17.41
CA SER A 361 28.93 30.09 18.50
C SER A 361 30.33 30.65 18.50
#